data_802b5f5cd56f9c19f7e17fd7e494401e
#
_entry.id   802b5f5cd56f9c19f7e17fd7e494401e
#
_cell.length_a   1.000
_cell.length_b   1.000
_cell.length_c   1.000
_cell.angle_alpha   90.00
_cell.angle_beta   90.00
_cell.angle_gamma   90.00
#
_symmetry.space_group_name_H-M   'P 1'
#
loop_
_entity.id
_entity.type
_entity.pdbx_description
1 polymer ?
#
loop_
_entity_poly.entity_id
_entity_poly.type
_entity_poly.pdbx_seq_one_letter_code
_entity_poly.pdbx_strand_id
1 'polypeptide(L)'
;MSESEARPSNFIRQIIDKDLANGAHATVHTRFPPEPNGYLHIGHAKSICLNFGIAKDYQGQCNLRFDDTNPEKEDIEYVESIKNDVNWLGFQWDGEVCYSSDYFDRLHGYAVELIEKGLAYVEELSPDEIREYRGTLTAPGKHSPYRDRSVEENIALFEKMKNGGFEEGKACLRAKIDMASPFMVMRDPVIYRVRFAHHHQTGDKWCIYPMYDFTHCISDALEGITHSLCTLEFQDNRRLYDWVLDNITIECQPRQYEFSRLNLEYTVMSKRKLSQLVSENLVNGWDDPRMPTISGLRRRGYTPASIREFCKRIGVTKQENTIEMGSLESCVRDDLNENAPRAMAVLDPVKLVIENYAEGEIETLIAPNHPNKPEMGEREVPFSREIWIEREDFREEANKKYKRLVLGKEVRLRNAYMVKAERCEKDEDGNITTIFCTYDPETLGKDPADGRKPKGVIHWVSADAGVEAEIRLYDRLFTIANPGGADDFAATINPESLSVTHGYVEPSLKAGTAEQAFQFERMGYFCVDRKDSTADALVFNRTVGLRDTWAKIEAK
;
A
#
# COMPACT_ATOMS: atom_id res chain seq x y z
N MET A 1 16.83 -20.39 25.34
CA MET A 1 16.76 -21.06 24.03
C MET A 1 15.52 -20.49 23.36
N SER A 2 15.72 -19.58 22.41
CA SER A 2 14.61 -18.98 21.63
C SER A 2 14.04 -20.07 20.72
N GLU A 3 12.74 -20.33 20.86
CA GLU A 3 11.99 -21.09 19.86
C GLU A 3 12.20 -20.37 18.52
N SER A 4 12.88 -21.01 17.59
CA SER A 4 12.97 -20.54 16.22
C SER A 4 11.56 -20.59 15.65
N GLU A 5 10.91 -19.45 15.48
CA GLU A 5 9.68 -19.39 14.69
C GLU A 5 9.91 -20.14 13.38
N ALA A 6 9.14 -21.19 13.15
CA ALA A 6 9.24 -21.99 11.93
C ALA A 6 9.05 -21.06 10.72
N ARG A 7 10.05 -20.98 9.85
CA ARG A 7 9.99 -20.16 8.64
C ARG A 7 8.76 -20.55 7.82
N PRO A 8 7.95 -19.62 7.34
CA PRO A 8 6.79 -19.96 6.52
C PRO A 8 7.26 -20.66 5.25
N SER A 9 6.79 -21.89 5.03
CA SER A 9 7.12 -22.65 3.83
C SER A 9 6.24 -22.23 2.67
N ASN A 10 6.83 -22.02 1.50
CA ASN A 10 6.15 -21.86 0.21
C ASN A 10 7.03 -22.43 -0.91
N PHE A 11 6.48 -22.55 -2.13
CA PHE A 11 7.20 -23.20 -3.22
C PHE A 11 8.52 -22.48 -3.59
N ILE A 12 8.61 -21.14 -3.45
CA ILE A 12 9.85 -20.38 -3.71
C ILE A 12 10.91 -20.75 -2.67
N ARG A 13 10.53 -20.81 -1.39
CA ARG A 13 11.44 -21.20 -0.31
C ARG A 13 11.93 -22.66 -0.47
N GLN A 14 11.05 -23.54 -0.91
CA GLN A 14 11.44 -24.94 -1.21
C GLN A 14 12.47 -25.02 -2.36
N ILE A 15 12.32 -24.16 -3.38
CA ILE A 15 13.31 -24.05 -4.46
C ILE A 15 14.64 -23.55 -3.91
N ILE A 16 14.63 -22.48 -3.13
CA ILE A 16 15.83 -21.88 -2.52
C ILE A 16 16.55 -22.91 -1.62
N ASP A 17 15.80 -23.59 -0.75
CA ASP A 17 16.35 -24.61 0.15
C ASP A 17 17.05 -25.73 -0.65
N LYS A 18 16.45 -26.16 -1.75
CA LYS A 18 17.02 -27.15 -2.65
C LYS A 18 18.29 -26.65 -3.35
N ASP A 19 18.25 -25.42 -3.86
CA ASP A 19 19.37 -24.82 -4.60
C ASP A 19 20.59 -24.61 -3.68
N LEU A 20 20.37 -24.17 -2.45
CA LEU A 20 21.41 -24.05 -1.44
C LEU A 20 21.97 -25.43 -1.02
N ALA A 21 21.10 -26.41 -0.80
CA ALA A 21 21.50 -27.77 -0.41
C ALA A 21 22.31 -28.47 -1.49
N ASN A 22 22.01 -28.21 -2.76
CA ASN A 22 22.72 -28.78 -3.92
C ASN A 22 23.98 -27.99 -4.31
N GLY A 23 24.27 -26.89 -3.63
CA GLY A 23 25.40 -26.01 -3.95
C GLY A 23 25.25 -25.22 -5.26
N ALA A 24 24.03 -25.10 -5.79
CA ALA A 24 23.78 -24.29 -6.97
C ALA A 24 24.10 -22.80 -6.72
N HIS A 25 23.87 -22.34 -5.51
CA HIS A 25 24.24 -21.01 -5.03
C HIS A 25 24.85 -21.11 -3.62
N ALA A 26 25.83 -20.25 -3.33
CA ALA A 26 26.42 -20.16 -1.99
C ALA A 26 25.56 -19.31 -1.04
N THR A 27 24.85 -18.33 -1.59
CA THR A 27 24.00 -17.37 -0.87
C THR A 27 22.76 -17.08 -1.70
N VAL A 28 21.79 -16.39 -1.09
CA VAL A 28 20.59 -15.92 -1.78
C VAL A 28 20.73 -14.44 -2.08
N HIS A 29 20.52 -14.05 -3.33
CA HIS A 29 20.51 -12.66 -3.76
C HIS A 29 19.26 -12.40 -4.59
N THR A 30 18.38 -11.54 -4.09
CA THR A 30 17.15 -11.12 -4.73
C THR A 30 17.20 -9.63 -5.08
N ARG A 31 16.17 -9.12 -5.72
CA ARG A 31 16.02 -7.67 -5.98
C ARG A 31 14.55 -7.29 -6.08
N PHE A 32 14.26 -6.04 -5.76
CA PHE A 32 13.01 -5.38 -6.11
C PHE A 32 13.29 -4.38 -7.24
N PRO A 33 12.75 -4.60 -8.48
CA PRO A 33 13.10 -3.85 -9.67
C PRO A 33 11.95 -2.97 -10.18
N PRO A 34 11.49 -1.94 -9.45
CA PRO A 34 10.39 -1.11 -9.92
C PRO A 34 10.79 -0.22 -11.10
N GLU A 35 9.86 0.02 -12.03
CA GLU A 35 9.97 1.14 -12.97
C GLU A 35 9.67 2.45 -12.23
N PRO A 36 10.51 3.50 -12.33
CA PRO A 36 10.28 4.79 -11.67
C PRO A 36 9.27 5.66 -12.43
N ASN A 37 8.08 5.15 -12.66
CA ASN A 37 7.05 5.73 -13.52
C ASN A 37 5.69 5.92 -12.83
N GLY A 38 5.62 5.77 -11.53
CA GLY A 38 4.40 5.92 -10.72
C GLY A 38 4.60 5.56 -9.26
N TYR A 39 3.59 5.85 -8.45
CA TYR A 39 3.56 5.51 -7.03
C TYR A 39 3.31 4.03 -6.81
N LEU A 40 3.95 3.46 -5.79
CA LEU A 40 3.71 2.07 -5.41
C LEU A 40 2.33 1.90 -4.76
N HIS A 41 1.75 0.72 -4.95
CA HIS A 41 0.49 0.31 -4.32
C HIS A 41 0.67 -0.99 -3.53
N ILE A 42 -0.38 -1.43 -2.84
CA ILE A 42 -0.36 -2.64 -1.98
C ILE A 42 0.13 -3.90 -2.72
N GLY A 43 -0.09 -4.00 -4.03
CA GLY A 43 0.43 -5.10 -4.84
C GLY A 43 1.96 -5.14 -4.88
N HIS A 44 2.61 -3.97 -4.94
CA HIS A 44 4.08 -3.87 -4.86
C HIS A 44 4.58 -4.22 -3.46
N ALA A 45 3.82 -3.89 -2.39
CA ALA A 45 4.19 -4.27 -1.03
C ALA A 45 4.34 -5.79 -0.87
N LYS A 46 3.51 -6.60 -1.55
CA LYS A 46 3.66 -8.07 -1.58
C LYS A 46 5.02 -8.48 -2.17
N SER A 47 5.42 -7.88 -3.29
CA SER A 47 6.72 -8.15 -3.93
C SER A 47 7.89 -7.70 -3.07
N ILE A 48 7.80 -6.52 -2.45
CA ILE A 48 8.80 -5.99 -1.52
C ILE A 48 8.96 -6.95 -0.33
N CYS A 49 7.87 -7.30 0.35
CA CYS A 49 7.89 -8.21 1.49
C CYS A 49 8.47 -9.58 1.13
N LEU A 50 8.20 -10.09 -0.09
CA LEU A 50 8.73 -11.36 -0.55
C LEU A 50 10.24 -11.28 -0.78
N ASN A 51 10.72 -10.34 -1.60
CA ASN A 51 12.13 -10.24 -1.96
C ASN A 51 13.02 -9.92 -0.76
N PHE A 52 12.68 -8.87 -0.01
CA PHE A 52 13.42 -8.49 1.20
C PHE A 52 13.26 -9.48 2.34
N GLY A 53 12.08 -10.08 2.48
CA GLY A 53 11.82 -11.12 3.49
C GLY A 53 12.66 -12.39 3.25
N ILE A 54 12.77 -12.83 2.00
CA ILE A 54 13.64 -13.94 1.63
C ILE A 54 15.11 -13.60 1.94
N ALA A 55 15.61 -12.45 1.48
CA ALA A 55 16.97 -12.05 1.76
C ALA A 55 17.27 -12.07 3.27
N LYS A 56 16.39 -11.50 4.08
CA LYS A 56 16.52 -11.48 5.54
C LYS A 56 16.53 -12.89 6.14
N ASP A 57 15.60 -13.75 5.74
CA ASP A 57 15.45 -15.09 6.34
C ASP A 57 16.59 -16.04 5.98
N TYR A 58 17.20 -15.85 4.82
CA TYR A 58 18.34 -16.65 4.35
C TYR A 58 19.69 -15.97 4.59
N GLN A 59 19.73 -14.84 5.30
CA GLN A 59 20.96 -14.07 5.52
C GLN A 59 21.67 -13.71 4.20
N GLY A 60 20.87 -13.48 3.18
CA GLY A 60 21.29 -13.08 1.84
C GLY A 60 21.19 -11.58 1.63
N GLN A 61 21.09 -11.17 0.36
CA GLN A 61 21.04 -9.78 -0.05
C GLN A 61 19.79 -9.49 -0.88
N CYS A 62 19.33 -8.23 -0.86
CA CYS A 62 18.28 -7.74 -1.74
C CYS A 62 18.61 -6.35 -2.26
N ASN A 63 18.76 -6.22 -3.57
CA ASN A 63 18.99 -4.94 -4.23
C ASN A 63 17.68 -4.19 -4.45
N LEU A 64 17.74 -2.86 -4.43
CA LEU A 64 16.77 -1.99 -5.08
C LEU A 64 17.36 -1.55 -6.42
N ARG A 65 16.72 -1.94 -7.52
CA ARG A 65 17.11 -1.55 -8.89
C ARG A 65 15.96 -0.86 -9.59
N PHE A 66 16.16 0.35 -10.04
CA PHE A 66 15.21 1.00 -10.93
C PHE A 66 15.38 0.49 -12.35
N ASP A 67 14.28 -0.04 -12.92
CA ASP A 67 14.21 -0.38 -14.34
C ASP A 67 13.86 0.88 -15.15
N ASP A 68 14.88 1.68 -15.40
CA ASP A 68 14.78 2.98 -16.04
C ASP A 68 15.15 2.93 -17.53
N THR A 69 14.52 2.03 -18.27
CA THR A 69 14.75 1.84 -19.71
C THR A 69 13.85 2.71 -20.61
N ASN A 70 12.90 3.44 -20.03
CA ASN A 70 11.94 4.26 -20.78
C ASN A 70 12.04 5.75 -20.42
N PRO A 71 12.84 6.56 -21.15
CA PRO A 71 13.14 7.94 -20.79
C PRO A 71 11.93 8.89 -20.76
N GLU A 72 10.79 8.52 -21.38
CA GLU A 72 9.63 9.41 -21.46
C GLU A 72 8.70 9.35 -20.23
N LYS A 73 8.85 8.34 -19.40
CA LYS A 73 7.87 8.05 -18.32
C LYS A 73 8.47 8.08 -16.92
N GLU A 74 9.77 8.27 -16.83
CA GLU A 74 10.54 8.15 -15.60
C GLU A 74 10.77 9.51 -14.99
N ASP A 75 10.58 9.61 -13.66
CA ASP A 75 10.73 10.85 -12.92
C ASP A 75 11.42 10.59 -11.58
N ILE A 76 12.27 11.53 -11.17
CA ILE A 76 12.98 11.48 -9.90
C ILE A 76 12.01 11.52 -8.70
N GLU A 77 10.84 12.12 -8.85
CA GLU A 77 9.79 12.10 -7.84
C GLU A 77 9.38 10.68 -7.48
N TYR A 78 9.20 9.83 -8.49
CA TYR A 78 8.86 8.42 -8.26
C TYR A 78 10.00 7.63 -7.66
N VAL A 79 11.26 7.92 -8.05
CA VAL A 79 12.45 7.31 -7.45
C VAL A 79 12.47 7.56 -5.94
N GLU A 80 12.32 8.81 -5.51
CA GLU A 80 12.33 9.16 -4.09
C GLU A 80 11.11 8.61 -3.33
N SER A 81 9.94 8.62 -3.95
CA SER A 81 8.73 8.01 -3.37
C SER A 81 8.92 6.50 -3.13
N ILE A 82 9.47 5.78 -4.10
CA ILE A 82 9.70 4.33 -4.00
C ILE A 82 10.72 4.00 -2.90
N LYS A 83 11.83 4.75 -2.81
CA LYS A 83 12.80 4.60 -1.72
C LYS A 83 12.15 4.81 -0.35
N ASN A 84 11.35 5.86 -0.21
CA ASN A 84 10.62 6.15 1.01
C ASN A 84 9.63 5.04 1.38
N ASP A 85 8.92 4.47 0.40
CA ASP A 85 7.95 3.41 0.62
C ASP A 85 8.62 2.10 1.08
N VAL A 86 9.76 1.72 0.48
CA VAL A 86 10.55 0.55 0.89
C VAL A 86 11.04 0.72 2.33
N ASN A 87 11.62 1.88 2.65
CA ASN A 87 12.10 2.19 3.99
C ASN A 87 10.95 2.23 5.01
N TRP A 88 9.82 2.84 4.66
CA TRP A 88 8.65 2.89 5.53
C TRP A 88 8.10 1.49 5.82
N LEU A 89 8.10 0.58 4.86
CA LEU A 89 7.72 -0.82 5.07
C LEU A 89 8.68 -1.57 6.01
N GLY A 90 9.78 -0.95 6.43
CA GLY A 90 10.76 -1.50 7.36
C GLY A 90 11.84 -2.33 6.70
N PHE A 91 12.09 -2.11 5.42
CA PHE A 91 13.15 -2.76 4.66
C PHE A 91 14.23 -1.77 4.24
N GLN A 92 15.42 -2.29 4.06
CA GLN A 92 16.56 -1.57 3.53
C GLN A 92 17.27 -2.48 2.53
N TRP A 93 17.63 -1.91 1.39
CA TRP A 93 18.40 -2.63 0.35
C TRP A 93 19.87 -2.69 0.70
N ASP A 94 20.54 -3.65 0.10
CA ASP A 94 21.97 -3.83 0.24
C ASP A 94 22.74 -2.97 -0.80
N GLY A 95 23.85 -2.38 -0.38
CA GLY A 95 24.69 -1.56 -1.25
C GLY A 95 24.04 -0.26 -1.72
N GLU A 96 24.48 0.21 -2.87
CA GLU A 96 23.91 1.38 -3.53
C GLU A 96 22.65 1.02 -4.32
N VAL A 97 21.82 2.02 -4.59
CA VAL A 97 20.68 1.86 -5.51
C VAL A 97 21.21 1.62 -6.91
N CYS A 98 20.73 0.56 -7.56
CA CYS A 98 21.10 0.24 -8.94
C CYS A 98 20.11 0.86 -9.92
N TYR A 99 20.58 1.21 -11.09
CA TYR A 99 19.77 1.65 -12.23
C TYR A 99 20.10 0.79 -13.45
N SER A 100 19.08 0.38 -14.22
CA SER A 100 19.33 -0.32 -15.48
C SER A 100 20.17 0.53 -16.45
N SER A 101 20.04 1.85 -16.37
CA SER A 101 20.83 2.81 -17.15
C SER A 101 22.32 2.82 -16.80
N ASP A 102 22.73 2.36 -15.61
CA ASP A 102 24.14 2.18 -15.25
C ASP A 102 24.83 1.13 -16.13
N TYR A 103 24.04 0.24 -16.72
CA TYR A 103 24.52 -0.87 -17.55
C TYR A 103 24.38 -0.64 -19.06
N PHE A 104 23.91 0.53 -19.51
CA PHE A 104 23.64 0.78 -20.94
C PHE A 104 24.83 0.53 -21.85
N ASP A 105 26.06 0.89 -21.46
CA ASP A 105 27.26 0.58 -22.25
C ASP A 105 27.51 -0.94 -22.33
N ARG A 106 27.28 -1.70 -21.26
CA ARG A 106 27.40 -3.17 -21.24
C ARG A 106 26.28 -3.84 -22.04
N LEU A 107 25.04 -3.35 -21.90
CA LEU A 107 23.88 -3.82 -22.67
C LEU A 107 24.10 -3.64 -24.17
N HIS A 108 24.65 -2.50 -24.58
CA HIS A 108 25.04 -2.27 -25.98
C HIS A 108 26.09 -3.29 -26.43
N GLY A 109 27.10 -3.57 -25.62
CA GLY A 109 28.11 -4.59 -25.93
C GLY A 109 27.52 -5.99 -26.12
N TYR A 110 26.58 -6.40 -25.27
CA TYR A 110 25.89 -7.69 -25.41
C TYR A 110 24.98 -7.75 -26.64
N ALA A 111 24.37 -6.61 -27.03
CA ALA A 111 23.60 -6.54 -28.27
C ALA A 111 24.50 -6.72 -29.49
N VAL A 112 25.70 -6.09 -29.52
CA VAL A 112 26.72 -6.30 -30.53
C VAL A 112 27.16 -7.78 -30.58
N GLU A 113 27.42 -8.41 -29.45
CA GLU A 113 27.77 -9.84 -29.34
C GLU A 113 26.69 -10.73 -29.98
N LEU A 114 25.40 -10.44 -29.76
CA LEU A 114 24.31 -11.17 -30.42
C LEU A 114 24.32 -10.99 -31.93
N ILE A 115 24.62 -9.79 -32.43
CA ILE A 115 24.76 -9.54 -33.89
C ILE A 115 25.95 -10.34 -34.44
N GLU A 116 27.11 -10.31 -33.79
CA GLU A 116 28.32 -11.04 -34.20
C GLU A 116 28.09 -12.55 -34.28
N LYS A 117 27.25 -13.08 -33.39
CA LYS A 117 26.83 -14.49 -33.38
C LYS A 117 25.73 -14.80 -34.42
N GLY A 118 25.25 -13.82 -35.17
CA GLY A 118 24.15 -13.97 -36.12
C GLY A 118 22.78 -14.18 -35.45
N LEU A 119 22.64 -13.77 -34.18
CA LEU A 119 21.45 -13.96 -33.35
C LEU A 119 20.63 -12.68 -33.14
N ALA A 120 21.00 -11.59 -33.82
CA ALA A 120 20.23 -10.36 -33.90
C ALA A 120 20.40 -9.67 -35.25
N TYR A 121 19.41 -8.91 -35.65
CA TYR A 121 19.41 -8.16 -36.90
C TYR A 121 18.68 -6.83 -36.75
N VAL A 122 19.10 -5.83 -37.55
CA VAL A 122 18.42 -4.56 -37.64
C VAL A 122 17.20 -4.69 -38.53
N GLU A 123 16.05 -4.33 -38.02
CA GLU A 123 14.76 -4.34 -38.69
C GLU A 123 14.39 -2.93 -39.11
N GLU A 124 13.90 -2.77 -40.34
CA GLU A 124 13.41 -1.49 -40.86
C GLU A 124 11.91 -1.52 -41.22
N LEU A 125 11.21 -2.60 -40.90
CA LEU A 125 9.74 -2.61 -40.90
C LEU A 125 9.21 -1.65 -39.83
N SER A 126 8.11 -0.97 -40.14
CA SER A 126 7.39 -0.17 -39.15
C SER A 126 6.83 -1.02 -38.00
N PRO A 127 6.50 -0.43 -36.83
CA PRO A 127 5.89 -1.16 -35.72
C PRO A 127 4.60 -1.92 -36.10
N ASP A 128 3.80 -1.38 -37.02
CA ASP A 128 2.57 -2.03 -37.49
C ASP A 128 2.87 -3.22 -38.39
N GLU A 129 3.84 -3.08 -39.31
CA GLU A 129 4.31 -4.19 -40.14
C GLU A 129 4.94 -5.30 -39.29
N ILE A 130 5.76 -4.96 -38.29
CA ILE A 130 6.32 -5.94 -37.34
C ILE A 130 5.19 -6.70 -36.64
N ARG A 131 4.13 -6.01 -36.23
CA ARG A 131 2.96 -6.64 -35.59
C ARG A 131 2.25 -7.59 -36.53
N GLU A 132 2.07 -7.21 -37.81
CA GLU A 132 1.49 -8.06 -38.85
C GLU A 132 2.35 -9.31 -39.10
N TYR A 133 3.67 -9.12 -39.30
CA TYR A 133 4.61 -10.20 -39.56
C TYR A 133 4.73 -11.18 -38.41
N ARG A 134 4.56 -10.71 -37.15
CA ARG A 134 4.59 -11.56 -35.98
C ARG A 134 3.46 -12.61 -35.92
N GLY A 135 2.37 -12.36 -36.66
CA GLY A 135 1.22 -13.27 -36.70
C GLY A 135 0.35 -13.20 -35.47
N THR A 136 -0.38 -14.27 -35.19
CA THR A 136 -1.34 -14.38 -34.08
C THR A 136 -1.05 -15.61 -33.22
N LEU A 137 -1.81 -15.78 -32.13
CA LEU A 137 -1.71 -16.99 -31.31
C LEU A 137 -2.01 -18.29 -32.08
N THR A 138 -2.81 -18.20 -33.15
CA THR A 138 -3.25 -19.36 -33.95
C THR A 138 -2.57 -19.44 -35.29
N ALA A 139 -1.81 -18.41 -35.69
CA ALA A 139 -1.08 -18.39 -36.96
C ALA A 139 0.39 -18.03 -36.74
N PRO A 140 1.35 -18.77 -37.37
CA PRO A 140 2.76 -18.45 -37.22
C PRO A 140 3.09 -17.09 -37.84
N GLY A 141 4.22 -16.53 -37.42
CA GLY A 141 4.75 -15.31 -37.99
C GLY A 141 5.44 -15.57 -39.35
N LYS A 142 5.79 -14.48 -40.03
CA LYS A 142 6.54 -14.46 -41.27
C LYS A 142 7.93 -13.89 -41.02
N HIS A 143 8.93 -14.37 -41.77
CA HIS A 143 10.26 -13.78 -41.75
C HIS A 143 10.23 -12.36 -42.32
N SER A 144 10.90 -11.43 -41.66
CA SER A 144 11.18 -10.11 -42.19
C SER A 144 12.12 -10.22 -43.42
N PRO A 145 11.96 -9.35 -44.42
CA PRO A 145 12.92 -9.26 -45.54
C PRO A 145 14.34 -8.88 -45.10
N TYR A 146 14.48 -8.33 -43.89
CA TYR A 146 15.77 -7.89 -43.32
C TYR A 146 16.42 -8.93 -42.39
N ARG A 147 15.75 -10.06 -42.14
CA ARG A 147 16.18 -11.08 -41.17
C ARG A 147 17.52 -11.74 -41.52
N ASP A 148 17.84 -11.84 -42.79
CA ASP A 148 19.01 -12.56 -43.28
C ASP A 148 20.13 -11.64 -43.79
N ARG A 149 20.17 -10.38 -43.30
CA ARG A 149 21.30 -9.47 -43.51
C ARG A 149 22.59 -10.04 -42.93
N SER A 150 23.73 -9.69 -43.52
CA SER A 150 25.04 -10.11 -43.00
C SER A 150 25.33 -9.50 -41.63
N VAL A 151 26.25 -10.10 -40.92
CA VAL A 151 26.72 -9.60 -39.60
C VAL A 151 27.31 -8.20 -39.77
N GLU A 152 28.13 -7.99 -40.80
CA GLU A 152 28.80 -6.71 -41.04
C GLU A 152 27.79 -5.60 -41.34
N GLU A 153 26.75 -5.90 -42.14
CA GLU A 153 25.67 -4.95 -42.43
C GLU A 153 24.88 -4.60 -41.15
N ASN A 154 24.52 -5.59 -40.35
CA ASN A 154 23.81 -5.38 -39.09
C ASN A 154 24.62 -4.56 -38.07
N ILE A 155 25.93 -4.79 -37.96
CA ILE A 155 26.82 -3.99 -37.11
C ILE A 155 26.82 -2.53 -37.54
N ALA A 156 27.02 -2.28 -38.88
CA ALA A 156 27.02 -0.93 -39.41
C ALA A 156 25.70 -0.19 -39.21
N LEU A 157 24.57 -0.90 -39.37
CA LEU A 157 23.23 -0.33 -39.16
C LEU A 157 22.94 -0.08 -37.68
N PHE A 158 23.37 -0.95 -36.76
CA PHE A 158 23.20 -0.76 -35.36
C PHE A 158 24.03 0.43 -34.83
N GLU A 159 25.26 0.59 -35.31
CA GLU A 159 26.07 1.79 -35.04
C GLU A 159 25.41 3.05 -35.63
N LYS A 160 24.82 2.97 -36.80
CA LYS A 160 24.03 4.08 -37.38
C LYS A 160 22.82 4.43 -36.50
N MET A 161 22.10 3.43 -35.92
CA MET A 161 21.02 3.67 -34.98
C MET A 161 21.53 4.41 -33.75
N LYS A 162 22.65 3.96 -33.14
CA LYS A 162 23.26 4.58 -31.95
C LYS A 162 23.68 6.04 -32.19
N ASN A 163 24.12 6.35 -33.39
CA ASN A 163 24.57 7.69 -33.79
C ASN A 163 23.44 8.58 -34.34
N GLY A 164 22.19 8.21 -34.14
CA GLY A 164 21.02 9.01 -34.52
C GLY A 164 20.70 9.02 -36.00
N GLY A 165 21.21 8.04 -36.76
CA GLY A 165 21.02 7.95 -38.21
C GLY A 165 19.66 7.41 -38.68
N PHE A 166 18.74 7.13 -37.72
CA PHE A 166 17.37 6.73 -37.99
C PHE A 166 16.38 7.54 -37.17
N GLU A 167 15.24 7.86 -37.75
CA GLU A 167 14.10 8.43 -37.00
C GLU A 167 13.42 7.35 -36.14
N GLU A 168 12.68 7.80 -35.14
CA GLU A 168 11.87 6.90 -34.30
C GLU A 168 10.89 6.07 -35.14
N GLY A 169 10.80 4.78 -34.81
CA GLY A 169 9.94 3.84 -35.53
C GLY A 169 10.42 3.41 -36.91
N LYS A 170 11.60 3.88 -37.39
CA LYS A 170 12.17 3.52 -38.67
C LYS A 170 13.21 2.40 -38.63
N ALA A 171 13.76 2.13 -37.45
CA ALA A 171 14.63 0.99 -37.21
C ALA A 171 14.53 0.50 -35.78
N CYS A 172 14.76 -0.79 -35.61
CA CYS A 172 14.94 -1.41 -34.30
C CYS A 172 15.89 -2.61 -34.40
N LEU A 173 16.42 -3.08 -33.30
CA LEU A 173 17.17 -4.34 -33.23
C LEU A 173 16.25 -5.45 -32.75
N ARG A 174 16.21 -6.56 -33.49
CA ARG A 174 15.43 -7.75 -33.11
C ARG A 174 16.34 -8.94 -32.84
N ALA A 175 16.01 -9.74 -31.82
CA ALA A 175 16.62 -11.05 -31.65
C ALA A 175 16.14 -12.00 -32.77
N LYS A 176 17.04 -12.82 -33.29
CA LYS A 176 16.75 -13.82 -34.35
C LYS A 176 16.52 -15.17 -33.68
N ILE A 177 15.26 -15.52 -33.44
CA ILE A 177 14.88 -16.72 -32.70
C ILE A 177 14.02 -17.66 -33.58
N ASP A 178 12.70 -17.60 -33.47
CA ASP A 178 11.77 -18.47 -34.16
C ASP A 178 10.42 -17.80 -34.43
N MET A 179 10.18 -17.40 -35.67
CA MET A 179 8.93 -16.76 -36.09
C MET A 179 7.72 -17.72 -36.06
N ALA A 180 7.93 -19.03 -35.96
CA ALA A 180 6.88 -20.04 -35.85
C ALA A 180 6.59 -20.47 -34.42
N SER A 181 7.33 -19.93 -33.43
CA SER A 181 7.15 -20.27 -32.02
C SER A 181 5.70 -20.13 -31.58
N PRO A 182 5.16 -21.06 -30.77
CA PRO A 182 3.86 -20.90 -30.12
C PRO A 182 3.83 -19.75 -29.11
N PHE A 183 5.00 -19.31 -28.64
CA PHE A 183 5.16 -18.20 -27.70
C PHE A 183 5.47 -16.91 -28.45
N MET A 184 4.59 -15.93 -28.35
CA MET A 184 4.73 -14.66 -29.07
C MET A 184 6.02 -13.91 -28.73
N VAL A 185 6.48 -14.01 -27.48
CA VAL A 185 7.72 -13.39 -26.98
C VAL A 185 8.98 -13.93 -27.67
N MET A 186 8.91 -15.14 -28.29
CA MET A 186 10.03 -15.79 -28.98
C MET A 186 10.02 -15.54 -30.50
N ARG A 187 9.02 -14.81 -31.03
CA ARG A 187 8.93 -14.49 -32.46
C ARG A 187 9.72 -13.24 -32.81
N ASP A 188 11.03 -13.38 -32.85
CA ASP A 188 12.01 -12.34 -33.10
C ASP A 188 11.67 -11.02 -32.37
N PRO A 189 11.74 -10.99 -31.03
CA PRO A 189 11.35 -9.83 -30.25
C PRO A 189 12.28 -8.64 -30.49
N VAL A 190 11.73 -7.43 -30.40
CA VAL A 190 12.51 -6.19 -30.38
C VAL A 190 13.30 -6.13 -29.08
N ILE A 191 14.62 -5.91 -29.18
CA ILE A 191 15.52 -5.79 -28.03
C ILE A 191 16.12 -4.38 -27.87
N TYR A 192 16.15 -3.57 -28.95
CA TYR A 192 16.51 -2.14 -28.93
C TYR A 192 15.58 -1.34 -29.83
N ARG A 193 15.28 -0.11 -29.41
CA ARG A 193 14.48 0.86 -30.17
C ARG A 193 15.19 2.21 -30.27
N VAL A 194 14.88 2.98 -31.31
CA VAL A 194 15.29 4.38 -31.43
C VAL A 194 14.30 5.26 -30.66
N ARG A 195 14.82 6.16 -29.82
CA ARG A 195 14.03 7.11 -29.06
C ARG A 195 14.85 8.37 -28.78
N PHE A 196 14.35 9.53 -29.17
CA PHE A 196 14.99 10.83 -28.92
C PHE A 196 14.30 11.50 -27.72
N ALA A 197 14.75 11.18 -26.54
CA ALA A 197 14.22 11.75 -25.30
C ALA A 197 15.33 11.91 -24.26
N HIS A 198 15.20 12.92 -23.40
CA HIS A 198 16.11 13.14 -22.29
C HIS A 198 15.88 12.07 -21.22
N HIS A 199 16.94 11.40 -20.79
CA HIS A 199 16.88 10.37 -19.75
C HIS A 199 17.32 10.94 -18.40
N HIS A 200 16.59 10.65 -17.34
CA HIS A 200 16.79 11.21 -16.00
C HIS A 200 18.20 10.96 -15.41
N GLN A 201 18.88 9.89 -15.81
CA GLN A 201 20.25 9.56 -15.38
C GLN A 201 21.30 9.85 -16.43
N THR A 202 21.07 9.46 -17.68
CA THR A 202 22.09 9.52 -18.75
C THR A 202 21.98 10.76 -19.63
N GLY A 203 20.95 11.60 -19.43
CA GLY A 203 20.73 12.81 -20.22
C GLY A 203 20.47 12.47 -21.69
N ASP A 204 21.19 13.16 -22.60
CA ASP A 204 21.05 13.00 -24.05
C ASP A 204 22.16 12.11 -24.65
N LYS A 205 22.85 11.31 -23.82
CA LYS A 205 23.95 10.43 -24.27
C LYS A 205 23.46 9.37 -25.26
N TRP A 206 22.24 8.86 -25.08
CA TRP A 206 21.68 7.76 -25.86
C TRP A 206 20.47 8.21 -26.68
N CYS A 207 20.33 7.68 -27.88
CA CYS A 207 19.14 7.77 -28.72
C CYS A 207 18.61 6.38 -29.12
N ILE A 208 19.23 5.32 -28.61
CA ILE A 208 18.70 3.95 -28.64
C ILE A 208 18.57 3.42 -27.21
N TYR A 209 17.50 2.74 -26.94
CA TYR A 209 17.19 2.23 -25.60
C TYR A 209 16.85 0.74 -25.67
N PRO A 210 17.39 -0.06 -24.75
CA PRO A 210 17.08 -1.48 -24.69
C PRO A 210 15.64 -1.70 -24.24
N MET A 211 15.04 -2.78 -24.69
CA MET A 211 13.72 -3.21 -24.20
C MET A 211 13.84 -3.95 -22.88
N TYR A 212 12.76 -3.94 -22.10
CA TYR A 212 12.69 -4.56 -20.78
C TYR A 212 13.20 -6.00 -20.76
N ASP A 213 12.69 -6.86 -21.67
CA ASP A 213 13.05 -8.29 -21.66
C ASP A 213 14.53 -8.55 -21.90
N PHE A 214 15.21 -7.69 -22.65
CA PHE A 214 16.66 -7.78 -22.86
C PHE A 214 17.44 -7.23 -21.66
N THR A 215 16.99 -6.12 -21.09
CA THR A 215 17.69 -5.45 -19.99
C THR A 215 17.58 -6.22 -18.70
N HIS A 216 16.41 -6.72 -18.37
CA HIS A 216 16.06 -7.30 -17.08
C HIS A 216 16.94 -8.49 -16.70
N CYS A 217 17.07 -9.47 -17.60
CA CYS A 217 17.88 -10.67 -17.38
C CYS A 217 19.39 -10.33 -17.27
N ILE A 218 19.87 -9.41 -18.08
CA ILE A 218 21.28 -9.00 -18.06
C ILE A 218 21.59 -8.21 -16.79
N SER A 219 20.72 -7.28 -16.38
CA SER A 219 20.88 -6.55 -15.13
C SER A 219 20.89 -7.51 -13.92
N ASP A 220 20.00 -8.50 -13.90
CA ASP A 220 20.01 -9.52 -12.86
C ASP A 220 21.36 -10.26 -12.80
N ALA A 221 21.89 -10.66 -13.98
CA ALA A 221 23.16 -11.36 -14.05
C ALA A 221 24.35 -10.47 -13.63
N LEU A 222 24.35 -9.17 -14.02
CA LEU A 222 25.40 -8.22 -13.66
C LEU A 222 25.44 -7.92 -12.16
N GLU A 223 24.30 -7.99 -11.49
CA GLU A 223 24.16 -7.79 -10.05
C GLU A 223 24.36 -9.08 -9.24
N GLY A 224 24.58 -10.22 -9.88
CA GLY A 224 24.75 -11.50 -9.21
C GLY A 224 23.47 -12.04 -8.56
N ILE A 225 22.31 -11.69 -9.09
CA ILE A 225 21.02 -12.16 -8.60
C ILE A 225 20.93 -13.68 -8.79
N THR A 226 20.51 -14.40 -7.76
CA THR A 226 20.34 -15.86 -7.82
C THR A 226 18.91 -16.25 -8.18
N HIS A 227 17.93 -15.63 -7.53
CA HIS A 227 16.51 -15.90 -7.69
C HIS A 227 15.79 -14.62 -8.09
N SER A 228 15.43 -14.57 -9.37
CA SER A 228 14.72 -13.45 -9.99
C SER A 228 13.22 -13.65 -9.83
N LEU A 229 12.61 -12.98 -8.85
CA LEU A 229 11.20 -13.18 -8.50
C LEU A 229 10.33 -12.12 -9.20
N CYS A 230 9.28 -12.56 -9.89
CA CYS A 230 8.33 -11.68 -10.60
C CYS A 230 6.91 -12.24 -10.56
N THR A 231 5.95 -11.50 -11.09
CA THR A 231 4.56 -11.94 -11.14
C THR A 231 4.28 -12.88 -12.33
N LEU A 232 3.18 -13.66 -12.26
CA LEU A 232 2.81 -14.67 -13.28
C LEU A 232 2.62 -14.08 -14.68
N GLU A 233 2.38 -12.80 -14.81
CA GLU A 233 2.27 -12.12 -16.11
C GLU A 233 3.55 -12.23 -16.96
N PHE A 234 4.71 -12.46 -16.32
CA PHE A 234 6.00 -12.65 -16.97
C PHE A 234 6.37 -14.11 -17.23
N GLN A 235 5.45 -15.05 -17.01
CA GLN A 235 5.74 -16.48 -17.13
C GLN A 235 6.23 -16.87 -18.54
N ASP A 236 5.63 -16.33 -19.58
CA ASP A 236 6.07 -16.60 -20.96
C ASP A 236 7.39 -15.90 -21.28
N ASN A 237 7.65 -14.74 -20.67
CA ASN A 237 8.88 -13.97 -20.86
C ASN A 237 10.12 -14.70 -20.32
N ARG A 238 9.97 -15.65 -19.36
CA ARG A 238 11.08 -16.46 -18.88
C ARG A 238 11.83 -17.18 -19.99
N ARG A 239 11.17 -17.57 -21.08
CA ARG A 239 11.82 -18.21 -22.23
C ARG A 239 12.81 -17.28 -22.91
N LEU A 240 12.44 -16.02 -23.06
CA LEU A 240 13.31 -14.99 -23.62
C LEU A 240 14.43 -14.63 -22.64
N TYR A 241 14.11 -14.56 -21.34
CA TYR A 241 15.07 -14.35 -20.26
C TYR A 241 16.21 -15.39 -20.33
N ASP A 242 15.86 -16.68 -20.36
CA ASP A 242 16.82 -17.78 -20.46
C ASP A 242 17.57 -17.73 -21.80
N TRP A 243 16.86 -17.50 -22.91
CA TRP A 243 17.48 -17.44 -24.24
C TRP A 243 18.55 -16.34 -24.35
N VAL A 244 18.31 -15.16 -23.80
CA VAL A 244 19.29 -14.06 -23.82
C VAL A 244 20.54 -14.47 -23.04
N LEU A 245 20.39 -14.97 -21.82
CA LEU A 245 21.52 -15.36 -20.97
C LEU A 245 22.32 -16.53 -21.56
N ASP A 246 21.66 -17.49 -22.20
CA ASP A 246 22.31 -18.62 -22.86
C ASP A 246 23.13 -18.22 -24.10
N ASN A 247 22.86 -17.07 -24.70
CA ASN A 247 23.47 -16.64 -25.95
C ASN A 247 24.47 -15.48 -25.81
N ILE A 248 24.68 -14.94 -24.60
CA ILE A 248 25.70 -13.92 -24.33
C ILE A 248 26.80 -14.48 -23.40
N THR A 249 27.95 -13.82 -23.39
CA THR A 249 29.08 -14.21 -22.53
C THR A 249 28.96 -13.50 -21.18
N ILE A 250 28.28 -14.12 -20.22
CA ILE A 250 28.06 -13.61 -18.88
C ILE A 250 28.24 -14.73 -17.85
N GLU A 251 28.88 -14.43 -16.71
CA GLU A 251 29.25 -15.46 -15.72
C GLU A 251 28.06 -15.92 -14.88
N CYS A 252 27.26 -14.98 -14.39
CA CYS A 252 26.13 -15.28 -13.53
C CYS A 252 24.92 -15.69 -14.35
N GLN A 253 24.25 -16.76 -13.92
CA GLN A 253 23.06 -17.32 -14.56
C GLN A 253 21.89 -17.29 -13.58
N PRO A 254 21.24 -16.13 -13.35
CA PRO A 254 20.06 -16.04 -12.52
C PRO A 254 18.90 -16.84 -13.11
N ARG A 255 17.95 -17.25 -12.25
CA ARG A 255 16.74 -17.92 -12.69
C ARG A 255 15.50 -17.16 -12.27
N GLN A 256 14.55 -17.04 -13.20
CA GLN A 256 13.27 -16.39 -12.98
C GLN A 256 12.26 -17.37 -12.40
N TYR A 257 11.55 -16.93 -11.35
CA TYR A 257 10.45 -17.67 -10.72
C TYR A 257 9.26 -16.74 -10.55
N GLU A 258 8.08 -17.22 -10.94
CA GLU A 258 6.87 -16.42 -10.95
C GLU A 258 5.92 -16.81 -9.83
N PHE A 259 5.24 -15.81 -9.28
CA PHE A 259 4.21 -15.96 -8.26
C PHE A 259 2.96 -15.12 -8.62
N SER A 260 1.81 -15.47 -8.03
CA SER A 260 0.56 -14.73 -8.27
C SER A 260 0.66 -13.30 -7.76
N ARG A 261 0.18 -12.35 -8.55
CA ARG A 261 0.01 -10.97 -8.11
C ARG A 261 -1.07 -10.87 -7.02
N LEU A 262 -1.06 -9.77 -6.28
CA LEU A 262 -2.14 -9.46 -5.35
C LEU A 262 -3.30 -8.82 -6.11
N ASN A 263 -4.46 -9.45 -6.08
CA ASN A 263 -5.74 -8.86 -6.43
C ASN A 263 -6.51 -8.66 -5.13
N LEU A 264 -6.94 -7.44 -4.85
CA LEU A 264 -7.64 -7.07 -3.62
C LEU A 264 -9.02 -6.54 -3.98
N GLU A 265 -10.05 -7.02 -3.28
CA GLU A 265 -11.42 -6.55 -3.47
C GLU A 265 -11.56 -5.05 -3.19
N TYR A 266 -12.58 -4.43 -3.77
CA TYR A 266 -12.93 -3.01 -3.60
C TYR A 266 -11.78 -2.06 -3.97
N THR A 267 -10.85 -2.50 -4.83
CA THR A 267 -9.72 -1.68 -5.30
C THR A 267 -9.51 -1.81 -6.81
N VAL A 268 -8.86 -0.81 -7.37
CA VAL A 268 -8.22 -0.87 -8.68
C VAL A 268 -6.71 -0.68 -8.50
N MET A 269 -5.90 -1.48 -9.19
CA MET A 269 -4.45 -1.42 -9.07
C MET A 269 -3.74 -1.15 -10.40
N SER A 270 -4.47 -1.09 -11.52
CA SER A 270 -3.86 -0.73 -12.79
C SER A 270 -3.48 0.76 -12.80
N LYS A 271 -2.26 1.07 -13.23
CA LYS A 271 -1.74 2.44 -13.32
C LYS A 271 -2.69 3.37 -14.05
N ARG A 272 -3.27 2.92 -15.18
CA ARG A 272 -4.22 3.72 -15.97
C ARG A 272 -5.43 4.15 -15.14
N LYS A 273 -6.05 3.22 -14.40
CA LYS A 273 -7.24 3.50 -13.57
C LYS A 273 -6.90 4.37 -12.36
N LEU A 274 -5.75 4.13 -11.73
CA LEU A 274 -5.27 4.98 -10.63
C LEU A 274 -4.98 6.41 -11.11
N SER A 275 -4.34 6.58 -12.27
CA SER A 275 -4.11 7.89 -12.87
C SER A 275 -5.42 8.59 -13.23
N GLN A 276 -6.42 7.86 -13.71
CA GLN A 276 -7.75 8.40 -14.01
C GLN A 276 -8.44 8.94 -12.76
N LEU A 277 -8.40 8.21 -11.63
CA LEU A 277 -8.96 8.67 -10.35
C LEU A 277 -8.37 10.02 -9.93
N VAL A 278 -7.06 10.21 -10.12
CA VAL A 278 -6.36 11.45 -9.76
C VAL A 278 -6.65 12.56 -10.77
N SER A 279 -6.52 12.28 -12.08
CA SER A 279 -6.67 13.30 -13.13
C SER A 279 -8.10 13.83 -13.28
N GLU A 280 -9.09 13.00 -12.97
CA GLU A 280 -10.51 13.38 -12.98
C GLU A 280 -10.99 13.95 -11.62
N ASN A 281 -10.07 14.13 -10.65
CA ASN A 281 -10.37 14.63 -9.30
C ASN A 281 -11.42 13.80 -8.54
N LEU A 282 -11.49 12.50 -8.79
CA LEU A 282 -12.34 11.56 -8.07
C LEU A 282 -11.77 11.24 -6.67
N VAL A 283 -10.49 11.49 -6.50
CA VAL A 283 -9.75 11.44 -5.22
C VAL A 283 -8.83 12.67 -5.10
N ASN A 284 -8.35 12.95 -3.89
CA ASN A 284 -7.53 14.13 -3.57
C ASN A 284 -6.01 13.90 -3.80
N GLY A 285 -5.65 13.24 -4.90
CA GLY A 285 -4.26 12.97 -5.26
C GLY A 285 -3.82 11.54 -4.94
N TRP A 286 -2.54 11.28 -5.19
CA TRP A 286 -1.94 9.95 -5.07
C TRP A 286 -1.84 9.42 -3.64
N ASP A 287 -1.84 10.31 -2.65
CA ASP A 287 -1.82 9.97 -1.23
C ASP A 287 -3.20 10.11 -0.56
N ASP A 288 -4.28 10.17 -1.34
CA ASP A 288 -5.63 10.11 -0.78
C ASP A 288 -5.80 8.83 0.05
N PRO A 289 -6.27 8.92 1.30
CA PRO A 289 -6.47 7.77 2.18
C PRO A 289 -7.41 6.67 1.65
N ARG A 290 -8.14 6.92 0.57
CA ARG A 290 -8.99 5.92 -0.12
C ARG A 290 -8.25 5.14 -1.20
N MET A 291 -7.06 5.61 -1.60
CA MET A 291 -6.24 4.99 -2.64
C MET A 291 -5.49 3.76 -2.08
N PRO A 292 -5.30 2.71 -2.90
CA PRO A 292 -4.51 1.54 -2.52
C PRO A 292 -2.99 1.78 -2.65
N THR A 293 -2.55 3.00 -2.92
CA THR A 293 -1.13 3.38 -2.93
C THR A 293 -0.55 3.25 -1.53
N ILE A 294 0.73 2.94 -1.42
CA ILE A 294 1.41 2.85 -0.12
C ILE A 294 1.32 4.20 0.60
N SER A 295 1.50 5.31 -0.12
CA SER A 295 1.37 6.66 0.44
C SER A 295 -0.05 6.96 0.94
N GLY A 296 -1.09 6.50 0.24
CA GLY A 296 -2.48 6.64 0.66
C GLY A 296 -2.82 5.80 1.88
N LEU A 297 -2.41 4.53 1.89
CA LEU A 297 -2.59 3.63 3.04
C LEU A 297 -1.86 4.17 4.29
N ARG A 298 -0.63 4.65 4.12
CA ARG A 298 0.15 5.30 5.17
C ARG A 298 -0.57 6.52 5.74
N ARG A 299 -1.06 7.43 4.89
CA ARG A 299 -1.82 8.61 5.31
C ARG A 299 -3.13 8.26 6.01
N ARG A 300 -3.75 7.14 5.64
CA ARG A 300 -4.92 6.61 6.32
C ARG A 300 -4.62 6.06 7.72
N GLY A 301 -3.36 5.76 8.03
CA GLY A 301 -2.93 5.23 9.30
C GLY A 301 -2.68 3.72 9.31
N TYR A 302 -2.56 3.08 8.15
CA TYR A 302 -2.08 1.71 8.06
C TYR A 302 -0.62 1.68 8.48
N THR A 303 -0.24 0.65 9.22
CA THR A 303 1.12 0.52 9.74
C THR A 303 1.96 -0.41 8.87
N PRO A 304 3.29 -0.23 8.83
CA PRO A 304 4.18 -1.17 8.14
C PRO A 304 4.01 -2.61 8.64
N ALA A 305 3.84 -2.78 9.95
CA ALA A 305 3.66 -4.09 10.58
C ALA A 305 2.38 -4.78 10.08
N SER A 306 1.27 -4.05 9.98
CA SER A 306 0.00 -4.60 9.48
C SER A 306 0.08 -5.03 8.02
N ILE A 307 0.78 -4.26 7.17
CA ILE A 307 0.96 -4.60 5.75
C ILE A 307 1.87 -5.83 5.60
N ARG A 308 2.97 -5.90 6.34
CA ARG A 308 3.84 -7.08 6.35
C ARG A 308 3.10 -8.34 6.84
N GLU A 309 2.32 -8.22 7.90
CA GLU A 309 1.51 -9.33 8.42
C GLU A 309 0.45 -9.77 7.40
N PHE A 310 -0.20 -8.84 6.71
CA PHE A 310 -1.12 -9.15 5.62
C PHE A 310 -0.42 -9.93 4.51
N CYS A 311 0.73 -9.45 4.03
CA CYS A 311 1.51 -10.13 2.99
C CYS A 311 1.94 -11.55 3.44
N LYS A 312 2.26 -11.74 4.72
CA LYS A 312 2.58 -13.05 5.31
C LYS A 312 1.36 -13.98 5.31
N ARG A 313 0.18 -13.49 5.73
CA ARG A 313 -1.06 -14.28 5.82
C ARG A 313 -1.57 -14.76 4.45
N ILE A 314 -1.52 -13.91 3.44
CA ILE A 314 -1.97 -14.29 2.09
C ILE A 314 -1.04 -15.28 1.40
N GLY A 315 0.23 -15.34 1.84
CA GLY A 315 1.22 -16.27 1.34
C GLY A 315 1.64 -16.05 -0.11
N VAL A 316 2.38 -17.03 -0.65
CA VAL A 316 2.94 -17.00 -2.01
C VAL A 316 2.52 -18.26 -2.74
N THR A 317 1.77 -18.08 -3.83
CA THR A 317 1.21 -19.18 -4.64
C THR A 317 1.38 -18.88 -6.14
N LYS A 318 1.10 -19.89 -6.98
CA LYS A 318 0.99 -19.75 -8.44
C LYS A 318 -0.48 -19.63 -8.91
N GLN A 319 -1.43 -19.58 -7.98
CA GLN A 319 -2.85 -19.41 -8.32
C GLN A 319 -3.26 -17.94 -8.18
N GLU A 320 -3.87 -17.40 -9.22
CA GLU A 320 -4.50 -16.09 -9.18
C GLU A 320 -5.75 -16.15 -8.29
N ASN A 321 -5.73 -15.40 -7.21
CA ASN A 321 -6.84 -15.29 -6.28
C ASN A 321 -7.13 -13.81 -5.99
N THR A 322 -8.39 -13.49 -5.75
CA THR A 322 -8.78 -12.20 -5.19
C THR A 322 -8.88 -12.33 -3.68
N ILE A 323 -8.20 -11.45 -2.97
CA ILE A 323 -8.16 -11.41 -1.51
C ILE A 323 -9.24 -10.46 -1.00
N GLU A 324 -9.99 -10.90 -0.01
CA GLU A 324 -11.01 -10.07 0.65
C GLU A 324 -10.36 -8.85 1.34
N MET A 325 -10.94 -7.67 1.16
CA MET A 325 -10.50 -6.44 1.83
C MET A 325 -10.53 -6.59 3.36
N GLY A 326 -11.50 -7.32 3.89
CA GLY A 326 -11.64 -7.62 5.31
C GLY A 326 -10.40 -8.28 5.92
N SER A 327 -9.65 -9.07 5.14
CA SER A 327 -8.39 -9.70 5.58
C SER A 327 -7.30 -8.66 5.84
N LEU A 328 -7.16 -7.66 4.97
CA LEU A 328 -6.23 -6.54 5.18
C LEU A 328 -6.65 -5.69 6.38
N GLU A 329 -7.92 -5.31 6.43
CA GLU A 329 -8.47 -4.52 7.54
C GLU A 329 -8.34 -5.23 8.89
N SER A 330 -8.42 -6.57 8.92
CA SER A 330 -8.19 -7.38 10.13
C SER A 330 -6.75 -7.26 10.63
N CYS A 331 -5.77 -7.36 9.73
CA CYS A 331 -4.35 -7.17 10.10
C CYS A 331 -4.11 -5.78 10.70
N VAL A 332 -4.76 -4.75 10.14
CA VAL A 332 -4.65 -3.37 10.67
C VAL A 332 -5.30 -3.26 12.05
N ARG A 333 -6.50 -3.83 12.24
CA ARG A 333 -7.17 -3.85 13.55
C ARG A 333 -6.35 -4.58 14.61
N ASP A 334 -5.79 -5.73 14.27
CA ASP A 334 -4.98 -6.53 15.18
C ASP A 334 -3.75 -5.73 15.66
N ASP A 335 -3.02 -5.12 14.74
CA ASP A 335 -1.84 -4.32 15.05
C ASP A 335 -2.19 -3.08 15.88
N LEU A 336 -3.21 -2.32 15.47
CA LEU A 336 -3.63 -1.11 16.18
C LEU A 336 -4.25 -1.43 17.55
N ASN A 337 -4.97 -2.55 17.70
CA ASN A 337 -5.48 -2.97 19.00
C ASN A 337 -4.36 -3.22 19.99
N GLU A 338 -3.26 -3.78 19.52
CA GLU A 338 -2.09 -4.09 20.33
C GLU A 338 -1.22 -2.86 20.63
N ASN A 339 -1.08 -1.94 19.68
CA ASN A 339 -0.04 -0.92 19.72
C ASN A 339 -0.54 0.52 19.81
N ALA A 340 -1.80 0.81 19.49
CA ALA A 340 -2.31 2.18 19.52
C ALA A 340 -2.72 2.59 20.95
N PRO A 341 -2.26 3.75 21.46
CA PRO A 341 -2.78 4.31 22.70
C PRO A 341 -4.27 4.66 22.56
N ARG A 342 -4.98 4.57 23.68
CA ARG A 342 -6.40 4.94 23.78
C ARG A 342 -6.53 6.42 24.06
N ALA A 343 -7.59 7.01 23.52
CA ALA A 343 -8.03 8.37 23.83
C ALA A 343 -9.54 8.45 23.70
N MET A 344 -10.15 9.45 24.30
CA MET A 344 -11.57 9.72 24.12
C MET A 344 -11.76 10.87 23.12
N ALA A 345 -12.69 10.67 22.18
CA ALA A 345 -13.13 11.65 21.20
C ALA A 345 -14.63 11.50 20.98
N VAL A 346 -15.33 12.60 20.91
CA VAL A 346 -16.77 12.68 20.66
C VAL A 346 -16.98 13.26 19.26
N LEU A 347 -17.56 12.48 18.36
CA LEU A 347 -17.66 12.79 16.94
C LEU A 347 -18.99 13.49 16.59
N ASP A 348 -20.07 13.12 17.27
CA ASP A 348 -21.40 13.75 17.15
C ASP A 348 -21.84 14.26 18.54
N PRO A 349 -21.33 15.44 18.94
CA PRO A 349 -21.44 15.89 20.32
C PRO A 349 -22.86 16.36 20.70
N VAL A 350 -23.26 15.99 21.90
CA VAL A 350 -24.35 16.62 22.65
C VAL A 350 -23.86 17.00 24.05
N LYS A 351 -24.28 18.15 24.53
CA LYS A 351 -23.84 18.68 25.82
C LYS A 351 -24.51 17.92 26.98
N LEU A 352 -23.70 17.55 27.99
CA LEU A 352 -24.17 17.03 29.25
C LEU A 352 -23.67 17.92 30.39
N VAL A 353 -24.58 18.42 31.22
CA VAL A 353 -24.30 19.30 32.35
C VAL A 353 -24.51 18.53 33.65
N ILE A 354 -23.51 18.51 34.53
CA ILE A 354 -23.55 17.85 35.85
C ILE A 354 -23.94 18.90 36.88
N GLU A 355 -25.23 18.95 37.26
CA GLU A 355 -25.79 20.03 38.05
C GLU A 355 -25.20 20.15 39.45
N ASN A 356 -24.79 19.05 40.05
CA ASN A 356 -24.18 18.99 41.39
C ASN A 356 -22.64 18.99 41.39
N TYR A 357 -22.01 19.31 40.27
CA TYR A 357 -20.56 19.56 40.17
C TYR A 357 -20.30 21.07 40.21
N ALA A 358 -19.23 21.47 40.90
CA ALA A 358 -18.92 22.89 41.08
C ALA A 358 -18.63 23.60 39.76
N GLU A 359 -19.20 24.80 39.60
CA GLU A 359 -19.01 25.61 38.43
C GLU A 359 -17.57 26.15 38.33
N GLY A 360 -16.95 26.04 37.16
CA GLY A 360 -15.58 26.49 36.91
C GLY A 360 -14.49 25.59 37.50
N GLU A 361 -14.83 24.50 38.15
CA GLU A 361 -13.88 23.51 38.63
C GLU A 361 -13.50 22.55 37.50
N ILE A 362 -12.18 22.33 37.28
CA ILE A 362 -11.63 21.33 36.39
C ILE A 362 -10.75 20.39 37.21
N GLU A 363 -11.18 19.15 37.32
CA GLU A 363 -10.43 18.09 37.98
C GLU A 363 -9.58 17.32 36.96
N THR A 364 -8.34 17.02 37.31
CA THR A 364 -7.48 16.17 36.49
C THR A 364 -7.62 14.72 36.89
N LEU A 365 -8.27 13.92 36.07
CA LEU A 365 -8.36 12.47 36.19
C LEU A 365 -7.21 11.79 35.44
N ILE A 366 -6.91 10.55 35.82
CA ILE A 366 -5.87 9.74 35.21
C ILE A 366 -6.51 8.57 34.47
N ALA A 367 -6.08 8.34 33.25
CA ALA A 367 -6.53 7.23 32.43
C ALA A 367 -5.35 6.47 31.82
N PRO A 368 -5.38 5.12 31.77
CA PRO A 368 -4.32 4.34 31.12
C PRO A 368 -4.31 4.57 29.63
N ASN A 369 -3.13 4.66 29.03
CA ASN A 369 -2.97 4.76 27.58
C ASN A 369 -3.30 3.44 26.89
N HIS A 370 -3.19 2.31 27.57
CA HIS A 370 -3.58 0.99 27.06
C HIS A 370 -4.07 0.08 28.18
N PRO A 371 -5.20 -0.65 27.99
CA PRO A 371 -5.79 -1.45 29.08
C PRO A 371 -4.92 -2.63 29.53
N ASN A 372 -4.09 -3.17 28.65
CA ASN A 372 -3.28 -4.38 28.87
C ASN A 372 -1.76 -4.12 28.84
N LYS A 373 -1.32 -2.87 28.67
CA LYS A 373 0.08 -2.48 28.55
C LYS A 373 0.42 -1.32 29.47
N PRO A 374 0.65 -1.59 30.77
CA PRO A 374 1.00 -0.54 31.73
C PRO A 374 2.26 0.25 31.35
N GLU A 375 3.17 -0.37 30.60
CA GLU A 375 4.38 0.25 30.06
C GLU A 375 4.11 1.40 29.09
N MET A 376 2.93 1.50 28.51
CA MET A 376 2.52 2.64 27.69
C MET A 376 2.15 3.87 28.51
N GLY A 377 2.12 3.73 29.86
CA GLY A 377 1.87 4.82 30.78
C GLY A 377 0.41 5.25 30.83
N GLU A 378 0.23 6.43 31.39
CA GLU A 378 -1.07 7.04 31.65
C GLU A 378 -1.12 8.45 31.08
N ARG A 379 -2.33 9.01 30.98
CA ARG A 379 -2.57 10.38 30.53
C ARG A 379 -3.51 11.11 31.47
N GLU A 380 -3.37 12.42 31.49
CA GLU A 380 -4.29 13.32 32.20
C GLU A 380 -5.54 13.57 31.36
N VAL A 381 -6.70 13.44 31.99
CA VAL A 381 -8.01 13.69 31.37
C VAL A 381 -8.76 14.72 32.23
N PRO A 382 -8.92 15.96 31.74
CA PRO A 382 -9.65 16.98 32.47
C PRO A 382 -11.14 16.63 32.53
N PHE A 383 -11.73 16.74 33.74
CA PHE A 383 -13.16 16.56 34.01
C PHE A 383 -13.75 17.87 34.48
N SER A 384 -14.86 18.29 33.89
CA SER A 384 -15.54 19.54 34.19
C SER A 384 -17.05 19.34 34.37
N ARG A 385 -17.74 20.37 34.85
CA ARG A 385 -19.20 20.38 34.99
C ARG A 385 -19.92 20.12 33.69
N GLU A 386 -19.42 20.70 32.58
CA GLU A 386 -19.95 20.49 31.25
C GLU A 386 -19.03 19.53 30.48
N ILE A 387 -19.63 18.53 29.85
CA ILE A 387 -18.92 17.54 29.05
C ILE A 387 -19.69 17.31 27.74
N TRP A 388 -18.96 16.85 26.73
CA TRP A 388 -19.52 16.32 25.48
C TRP A 388 -19.63 14.80 25.57
N ILE A 389 -20.77 14.26 25.11
CA ILE A 389 -20.95 12.82 24.87
C ILE A 389 -21.47 12.61 23.46
N GLU A 390 -21.39 11.36 22.95
CA GLU A 390 -22.03 11.02 21.68
C GLU A 390 -23.54 11.17 21.78
N ARG A 391 -24.16 11.80 20.80
CA ARG A 391 -25.62 11.95 20.72
C ARG A 391 -26.35 10.62 20.81
N GLU A 392 -25.80 9.58 20.18
CA GLU A 392 -26.37 8.24 20.21
C GLU A 392 -26.28 7.55 21.59
N ASP A 393 -25.47 8.05 22.51
CA ASP A 393 -25.31 7.51 23.86
C ASP A 393 -26.41 7.93 24.83
N PHE A 394 -27.33 8.79 24.41
CA PHE A 394 -28.48 9.19 25.21
C PHE A 394 -29.81 8.89 24.51
N ARG A 395 -30.80 8.43 25.28
CA ARG A 395 -32.22 8.30 24.87
C ARG A 395 -33.15 8.61 26.01
N GLU A 396 -34.28 9.23 25.73
CA GLU A 396 -35.33 9.43 26.72
C GLU A 396 -35.97 8.09 27.14
N GLU A 397 -36.23 7.24 26.15
CA GLU A 397 -36.77 5.89 26.36
C GLU A 397 -35.94 4.87 25.59
N ALA A 398 -35.67 3.72 26.19
CA ALA A 398 -34.94 2.64 25.56
C ALA A 398 -35.32 1.26 26.13
N ASN A 399 -35.19 0.24 25.33
CA ASN A 399 -35.37 -1.15 25.75
C ASN A 399 -34.16 -1.64 26.59
N LYS A 400 -34.32 -2.81 27.23
CA LYS A 400 -33.32 -3.41 28.11
C LYS A 400 -31.97 -3.74 27.46
N LYS A 401 -31.92 -3.79 26.12
CA LYS A 401 -30.68 -4.06 25.37
C LYS A 401 -29.80 -2.81 25.21
N TYR A 402 -30.37 -1.63 25.30
CA TYR A 402 -29.64 -0.36 25.22
C TYR A 402 -28.91 -0.12 26.54
N LYS A 403 -27.60 -0.30 26.55
CA LYS A 403 -26.73 -0.20 27.71
C LYS A 403 -25.92 1.11 27.69
N ARG A 404 -26.63 2.23 27.60
CA ARG A 404 -26.08 3.59 27.58
C ARG A 404 -26.94 4.48 28.47
N LEU A 405 -26.82 5.79 28.38
CA LEU A 405 -27.56 6.71 29.23
C LEU A 405 -29.05 6.81 28.82
N VAL A 406 -29.93 6.62 29.76
CA VAL A 406 -31.39 6.77 29.58
C VAL A 406 -31.91 7.72 30.61
N LEU A 407 -32.91 8.54 30.28
CA LEU A 407 -33.55 9.47 31.22
C LEU A 407 -34.01 8.74 32.46
N GLY A 408 -33.67 9.27 33.62
CA GLY A 408 -33.94 8.69 34.96
C GLY A 408 -33.04 7.52 35.32
N LYS A 409 -32.04 7.16 34.52
CA LYS A 409 -31.13 6.02 34.79
C LYS A 409 -29.67 6.46 34.83
N GLU A 410 -28.83 5.59 35.35
CA GLU A 410 -27.40 5.80 35.54
C GLU A 410 -26.57 5.12 34.46
N VAL A 411 -25.41 5.74 34.13
CA VAL A 411 -24.36 5.17 33.33
C VAL A 411 -22.99 5.57 33.93
N ARG A 412 -21.94 4.77 33.66
CA ARG A 412 -20.58 5.15 34.04
C ARG A 412 -19.94 5.97 32.93
N LEU A 413 -19.39 7.10 33.25
CA LEU A 413 -18.45 7.83 32.41
C LEU A 413 -17.08 7.12 32.48
N ARG A 414 -16.49 6.88 31.30
CA ARG A 414 -15.21 6.14 31.15
C ARG A 414 -14.11 6.79 31.98
N ASN A 415 -13.42 6.01 32.82
CA ASN A 415 -12.38 6.48 33.76
C ASN A 415 -12.82 7.61 34.72
N ALA A 416 -14.11 7.77 34.97
CA ALA A 416 -14.67 8.82 35.81
C ALA A 416 -15.80 8.29 36.67
N TYR A 417 -16.80 9.09 36.89
CA TYR A 417 -17.90 8.88 37.83
C TYR A 417 -19.12 8.22 37.18
N MET A 418 -20.03 7.76 38.00
CA MET A 418 -21.40 7.46 37.61
C MET A 418 -22.22 8.74 37.55
N VAL A 419 -23.03 8.86 36.50
CA VAL A 419 -23.97 9.96 36.29
C VAL A 419 -25.37 9.43 36.06
N LYS A 420 -26.38 10.18 36.53
CA LYS A 420 -27.80 9.91 36.32
C LYS A 420 -28.45 11.04 35.53
N ALA A 421 -29.12 10.74 34.42
CA ALA A 421 -29.86 11.73 33.67
C ALA A 421 -31.18 12.11 34.37
N GLU A 422 -31.35 13.39 34.73
CA GLU A 422 -32.53 13.89 35.43
C GLU A 422 -33.53 14.53 34.48
N ARG A 423 -33.07 15.29 33.49
CA ARG A 423 -33.88 15.97 32.45
C ARG A 423 -33.08 16.26 31.21
N CYS A 424 -33.76 16.64 30.12
CA CYS A 424 -33.12 17.13 28.91
C CYS A 424 -33.87 18.31 28.29
N GLU A 425 -33.17 19.10 27.52
CA GLU A 425 -33.71 20.20 26.72
C GLU A 425 -33.61 19.85 25.22
N LYS A 426 -34.55 20.41 24.47
CA LYS A 426 -34.68 20.20 23.02
C LYS A 426 -34.79 21.54 22.28
N ASP A 427 -34.37 21.54 21.03
CA ASP A 427 -34.63 22.64 20.11
C ASP A 427 -36.08 22.58 19.56
N GLU A 428 -36.40 23.53 18.68
CA GLU A 428 -37.72 23.65 18.05
C GLU A 428 -38.05 22.43 17.16
N ASP A 429 -37.04 21.74 16.65
CA ASP A 429 -37.18 20.54 15.81
C ASP A 429 -37.27 19.25 16.65
N GLY A 430 -37.17 19.35 17.98
CA GLY A 430 -37.26 18.22 18.90
C GLY A 430 -35.93 17.49 19.10
N ASN A 431 -34.81 18.00 18.59
CA ASN A 431 -33.50 17.41 18.84
C ASN A 431 -33.00 17.77 20.24
N ILE A 432 -32.38 16.80 20.91
CA ILE A 432 -31.81 17.02 22.23
C ILE A 432 -30.56 17.91 22.09
N THR A 433 -30.56 19.02 22.81
CA THR A 433 -29.48 20.01 22.84
C THR A 433 -28.63 19.90 24.10
N THR A 434 -29.26 19.60 25.24
CA THR A 434 -28.59 19.52 26.55
C THR A 434 -29.22 18.44 27.40
N ILE A 435 -28.38 17.68 28.08
CA ILE A 435 -28.77 16.65 29.05
C ILE A 435 -28.29 17.11 30.43
N PHE A 436 -29.15 17.12 31.42
CA PHE A 436 -28.81 17.50 32.80
C PHE A 436 -28.75 16.26 33.66
N CYS A 437 -27.60 16.09 34.32
CA CYS A 437 -27.30 14.93 35.15
C CYS A 437 -26.86 15.34 36.56
N THR A 438 -26.96 14.41 37.47
CA THR A 438 -26.24 14.41 38.76
C THR A 438 -25.17 13.34 38.72
N TYR A 439 -24.05 13.55 39.44
CA TYR A 439 -23.01 12.54 39.59
C TYR A 439 -22.90 12.05 41.01
N ASP A 440 -22.38 10.84 41.18
CA ASP A 440 -22.06 10.25 42.46
C ASP A 440 -20.55 10.38 42.73
N PRO A 441 -20.12 11.30 43.63
CA PRO A 441 -18.71 11.60 43.87
C PRO A 441 -17.91 10.42 44.47
N GLU A 442 -18.60 9.44 45.08
CA GLU A 442 -17.95 8.28 45.68
C GLU A 442 -17.62 7.17 44.66
N THR A 443 -17.90 7.38 43.35
CA THR A 443 -17.81 6.34 42.34
C THR A 443 -16.60 6.45 41.41
N LEU A 444 -15.64 7.33 41.70
CA LEU A 444 -14.42 7.42 40.89
C LEU A 444 -13.64 6.10 40.93
N GLY A 445 -13.56 5.42 39.77
CA GLY A 445 -12.83 4.16 39.61
C GLY A 445 -13.39 2.96 40.41
N LYS A 446 -14.55 3.07 41.04
CA LYS A 446 -15.20 2.00 41.81
C LYS A 446 -16.72 2.00 41.68
N ASP A 447 -17.33 0.88 41.98
CA ASP A 447 -18.79 0.77 42.02
C ASP A 447 -19.36 1.46 43.29
N PRO A 448 -20.64 1.91 43.26
CA PRO A 448 -21.31 2.49 44.41
C PRO A 448 -21.34 1.55 45.62
N ALA A 449 -21.25 2.12 46.81
CA ALA A 449 -21.21 1.37 48.08
C ALA A 449 -22.48 0.53 48.34
N ASP A 450 -23.61 0.89 47.76
CA ASP A 450 -24.89 0.18 47.89
C ASP A 450 -25.05 -1.02 46.94
N GLY A 451 -24.00 -1.37 46.18
CA GLY A 451 -23.95 -2.52 45.28
C GLY A 451 -24.67 -2.34 43.94
N ARG A 452 -25.14 -1.14 43.61
CA ARG A 452 -25.62 -0.84 42.25
C ARG A 452 -24.52 -1.10 41.22
N LYS A 453 -24.88 -1.62 40.06
CA LYS A 453 -23.94 -1.81 38.96
C LYS A 453 -24.33 -0.93 37.76
N PRO A 454 -23.38 -0.20 37.18
CA PRO A 454 -23.66 0.57 35.99
C PRO A 454 -24.07 -0.37 34.86
N LYS A 455 -25.09 0.02 34.09
CA LYS A 455 -25.58 -0.80 32.95
C LYS A 455 -24.73 -0.68 31.71
N GLY A 456 -23.79 0.25 31.67
CA GLY A 456 -22.89 0.50 30.54
C GLY A 456 -21.86 1.55 30.91
N VAL A 457 -20.94 1.76 29.99
CA VAL A 457 -19.88 2.76 30.04
C VAL A 457 -19.91 3.56 28.78
N ILE A 458 -19.93 4.90 28.88
CA ILE A 458 -19.82 5.81 27.74
C ILE A 458 -18.55 6.66 27.84
N HIS A 459 -18.00 7.06 26.71
CA HIS A 459 -16.87 7.99 26.65
C HIS A 459 -17.38 9.44 26.61
N TRP A 460 -16.50 10.36 26.90
CA TRP A 460 -16.82 11.77 27.06
C TRP A 460 -15.58 12.64 26.87
N VAL A 461 -15.77 13.93 26.65
CA VAL A 461 -14.70 14.94 26.61
C VAL A 461 -15.18 16.17 27.37
N SER A 462 -14.30 16.79 28.19
CA SER A 462 -14.60 18.06 28.88
C SER A 462 -14.98 19.15 27.86
N ALA A 463 -16.05 19.88 28.12
CA ALA A 463 -16.42 21.02 27.27
C ALA A 463 -15.48 22.21 27.50
N ASP A 464 -14.95 22.37 28.70
CA ASP A 464 -14.07 23.50 29.06
C ASP A 464 -12.63 23.31 28.59
N ALA A 465 -12.14 22.07 28.52
CA ALA A 465 -10.75 21.74 28.17
C ALA A 465 -10.59 20.96 26.87
N GLY A 466 -11.66 20.40 26.34
CA GLY A 466 -11.66 19.65 25.09
C GLY A 466 -11.23 20.49 23.88
N VAL A 467 -10.67 19.85 22.90
CA VAL A 467 -10.14 20.48 21.68
C VAL A 467 -11.01 20.11 20.50
N GLU A 468 -11.46 21.10 19.75
CA GLU A 468 -12.15 20.85 18.48
C GLU A 468 -11.20 20.22 17.45
N ALA A 469 -11.69 19.24 16.71
CA ALA A 469 -10.94 18.57 15.68
C ALA A 469 -11.83 18.23 14.47
N GLU A 470 -11.25 18.31 13.28
CA GLU A 470 -11.82 17.74 12.07
C GLU A 470 -11.59 16.23 12.05
N ILE A 471 -12.65 15.48 11.84
CA ILE A 471 -12.62 14.01 11.80
C ILE A 471 -13.06 13.55 10.43
N ARG A 472 -12.16 12.88 9.72
CA ARG A 472 -12.39 12.33 8.38
C ARG A 472 -12.71 10.85 8.48
N LEU A 473 -13.95 10.51 8.20
CA LEU A 473 -14.45 9.15 8.26
C LEU A 473 -14.29 8.50 6.89
N TYR A 474 -13.11 7.93 6.64
CA TYR A 474 -12.82 7.19 5.41
C TYR A 474 -13.45 5.80 5.45
N ASP A 475 -13.98 5.38 4.30
CA ASP A 475 -14.48 4.04 4.02
C ASP A 475 -13.88 3.50 2.72
N ARG A 476 -14.35 2.34 2.23
CA ARG A 476 -13.92 1.76 0.96
C ARG A 476 -14.29 2.69 -0.20
N LEU A 477 -13.35 2.86 -1.14
CA LEU A 477 -13.57 3.77 -2.29
C LEU A 477 -14.65 3.26 -3.24
N PHE A 478 -14.84 1.96 -3.36
CA PHE A 478 -15.79 1.34 -4.28
C PHE A 478 -16.88 0.57 -3.53
N THR A 479 -18.06 0.48 -4.15
CA THR A 479 -19.22 -0.24 -3.61
C THR A 479 -19.26 -1.71 -3.99
N ILE A 480 -18.46 -2.14 -4.98
CA ILE A 480 -18.43 -3.52 -5.49
C ILE A 480 -17.05 -4.15 -5.30
N ALA A 481 -17.04 -5.47 -5.14
CA ALA A 481 -15.81 -6.22 -4.88
C ALA A 481 -14.80 -6.17 -6.04
N ASN A 482 -15.27 -6.15 -7.29
CA ASN A 482 -14.42 -6.10 -8.49
C ASN A 482 -14.69 -4.85 -9.35
N PRO A 483 -14.30 -3.65 -8.92
CA PRO A 483 -14.49 -2.44 -9.72
C PRO A 483 -13.66 -2.46 -11.01
N GLY A 484 -12.54 -3.17 -11.00
CA GLY A 484 -11.67 -3.32 -12.16
C GLY A 484 -12.30 -4.03 -13.36
N GLY A 485 -13.30 -4.88 -13.12
CA GLY A 485 -14.04 -5.61 -14.14
C GLY A 485 -15.30 -4.90 -14.64
N ALA A 486 -15.68 -3.76 -14.04
CA ALA A 486 -16.83 -3.00 -14.49
C ALA A 486 -16.55 -2.24 -15.81
N ASP A 487 -17.56 -2.09 -16.65
CA ASP A 487 -17.47 -1.31 -17.90
C ASP A 487 -17.10 0.15 -17.60
N ASP A 488 -17.76 0.75 -16.61
CA ASP A 488 -17.42 2.05 -16.04
C ASP A 488 -17.10 1.89 -14.55
N PHE A 489 -15.83 1.77 -14.22
CA PHE A 489 -15.41 1.60 -12.84
C PHE A 489 -15.64 2.86 -11.98
N ALA A 490 -15.63 4.05 -12.60
CA ALA A 490 -15.85 5.30 -11.89
C ALA A 490 -17.29 5.40 -11.36
N ALA A 491 -18.26 4.83 -12.07
CA ALA A 491 -19.66 4.75 -11.62
C ALA A 491 -19.83 3.85 -10.38
N THR A 492 -18.84 3.03 -10.03
CA THR A 492 -18.87 2.17 -8.84
C THR A 492 -18.23 2.79 -7.60
N ILE A 493 -17.81 4.07 -7.68
CA ILE A 493 -17.27 4.79 -6.54
C ILE A 493 -18.34 4.94 -5.46
N ASN A 494 -17.95 4.67 -4.22
CA ASN A 494 -18.79 4.84 -3.06
C ASN A 494 -18.93 6.33 -2.71
N PRO A 495 -20.11 6.94 -2.84
CA PRO A 495 -20.32 8.35 -2.51
C PRO A 495 -20.07 8.64 -1.03
N GLU A 496 -20.23 7.66 -0.16
CA GLU A 496 -19.97 7.75 1.28
C GLU A 496 -18.53 7.34 1.66
N SER A 497 -17.63 7.26 0.69
CA SER A 497 -16.23 6.85 0.93
C SER A 497 -15.44 7.84 1.79
N LEU A 498 -15.91 9.07 1.90
CA LEU A 498 -15.40 10.12 2.80
C LEU A 498 -16.56 10.94 3.33
N SER A 499 -16.68 10.97 4.64
CA SER A 499 -17.55 11.87 5.39
C SER A 499 -16.70 12.69 6.37
N VAL A 500 -16.92 13.97 6.45
CA VAL A 500 -16.19 14.88 7.35
C VAL A 500 -17.13 15.39 8.42
N THR A 501 -16.69 15.28 9.67
CA THR A 501 -17.40 15.83 10.83
C THR A 501 -16.44 16.64 11.71
N HIS A 502 -16.98 17.43 12.61
CA HIS A 502 -16.24 18.15 13.65
C HIS A 502 -16.67 17.63 15.00
N GLY A 503 -15.70 17.32 15.81
CA GLY A 503 -15.92 16.78 17.14
C GLY A 503 -14.95 17.35 18.16
N TYR A 504 -15.01 16.82 19.38
CA TYR A 504 -14.13 17.22 20.47
C TYR A 504 -13.27 16.04 20.93
N VAL A 505 -11.99 16.31 21.13
CA VAL A 505 -10.99 15.33 21.53
C VAL A 505 -10.33 15.73 22.84
N GLU A 506 -9.75 14.77 23.55
CA GLU A 506 -8.95 15.02 24.75
C GLU A 506 -7.80 15.99 24.44
N PRO A 507 -7.43 16.90 25.37
CA PRO A 507 -6.30 17.82 25.18
C PRO A 507 -4.96 17.12 24.96
N SER A 508 -4.79 15.91 25.49
CA SER A 508 -3.59 15.07 25.27
C SER A 508 -3.26 14.83 23.80
N LEU A 509 -4.28 14.85 22.93
CA LEU A 509 -4.12 14.62 21.49
C LEU A 509 -3.46 15.79 20.75
N LYS A 510 -3.32 16.98 21.37
CA LYS A 510 -2.53 18.10 20.80
C LYS A 510 -1.05 17.75 20.62
N ALA A 511 -0.53 16.85 21.45
CA ALA A 511 0.85 16.40 21.36
C ALA A 511 1.06 15.29 20.31
N GLY A 512 0.01 14.88 19.61
CA GLY A 512 0.07 13.86 18.58
C GLY A 512 0.95 14.26 17.40
N THR A 513 1.86 13.40 17.02
CA THR A 513 2.73 13.60 15.86
C THR A 513 2.05 13.11 14.58
N ALA A 514 2.50 13.59 13.43
CA ALA A 514 2.00 13.14 12.13
C ALA A 514 2.03 11.60 12.02
N GLU A 515 0.94 11.02 11.51
CA GLU A 515 0.72 9.58 11.36
C GLU A 515 0.57 8.79 12.67
N GLN A 516 0.65 9.44 13.83
CA GLN A 516 0.44 8.75 15.09
C GLN A 516 -0.98 8.20 15.18
N ALA A 517 -1.08 6.90 15.46
CA ALA A 517 -2.36 6.20 15.59
C ALA A 517 -2.89 6.24 17.02
N PHE A 518 -4.21 6.31 17.15
CA PHE A 518 -4.96 6.22 18.40
C PHE A 518 -6.18 5.32 18.22
N GLN A 519 -6.58 4.62 19.28
CA GLN A 519 -7.94 4.13 19.36
C GLN A 519 -8.80 5.21 20.01
N PHE A 520 -9.74 5.78 19.28
CA PHE A 520 -10.82 6.54 19.88
C PHE A 520 -11.79 5.54 20.52
N GLU A 521 -11.80 5.53 21.84
CA GLU A 521 -12.49 4.49 22.62
C GLU A 521 -13.95 4.36 22.19
N ARG A 522 -14.37 3.14 21.87
CA ARG A 522 -15.68 2.76 21.33
C ARG A 522 -15.98 3.21 19.90
N MET A 523 -15.14 4.07 19.28
CA MET A 523 -15.41 4.65 17.95
C MET A 523 -14.62 3.98 16.82
N GLY A 524 -13.34 3.70 17.00
CA GLY A 524 -12.48 3.13 15.98
C GLY A 524 -11.02 3.50 16.14
N TYR A 525 -10.25 3.24 15.11
CA TYR A 525 -8.83 3.61 15.03
C TYR A 525 -8.67 4.80 14.10
N PHE A 526 -7.91 5.77 14.55
CA PHE A 526 -7.69 7.05 13.87
C PHE A 526 -6.22 7.39 13.90
N CYS A 527 -5.76 8.17 12.93
CA CYS A 527 -4.40 8.70 12.94
C CYS A 527 -4.42 10.21 12.68
N VAL A 528 -3.40 10.89 13.19
CA VAL A 528 -3.16 12.31 12.91
C VAL A 528 -2.81 12.46 11.43
N ASP A 529 -3.58 13.29 10.69
CA ASP A 529 -3.28 13.55 9.28
C ASP A 529 -1.93 14.25 9.13
N ARG A 530 -1.04 13.67 8.33
CA ARG A 530 0.34 14.14 8.18
C ARG A 530 0.49 15.44 7.40
N LYS A 531 -0.53 15.84 6.62
CA LYS A 531 -0.50 17.04 5.78
C LYS A 531 -1.29 18.20 6.36
N ASP A 532 -2.49 17.90 6.86
CA ASP A 532 -3.48 18.91 7.14
C ASP A 532 -3.61 19.18 8.65
N SER A 533 -3.14 18.26 9.52
CA SER A 533 -3.19 18.48 10.97
C SER A 533 -2.06 19.41 11.42
N THR A 534 -2.43 20.41 12.22
CA THR A 534 -1.50 21.34 12.88
C THR A 534 -1.81 21.41 14.37
N ALA A 535 -0.94 22.04 15.17
CA ALA A 535 -1.18 22.24 16.60
C ALA A 535 -2.46 23.06 16.91
N ASP A 536 -2.84 23.95 15.98
CA ASP A 536 -4.02 24.84 16.12
C ASP A 536 -5.26 24.29 15.42
N ALA A 537 -5.12 23.32 14.53
CA ALA A 537 -6.20 22.70 13.77
C ALA A 537 -5.95 21.20 13.61
N LEU A 538 -6.45 20.44 14.57
CA LEU A 538 -6.27 18.98 14.56
C LEU A 538 -7.13 18.31 13.50
N VAL A 539 -6.53 17.42 12.74
CA VAL A 539 -7.22 16.60 11.73
C VAL A 539 -6.89 15.13 11.97
N PHE A 540 -7.92 14.31 12.10
CA PHE A 540 -7.79 12.87 12.28
C PHE A 540 -8.44 12.10 11.14
N ASN A 541 -7.74 11.10 10.61
CA ASN A 541 -8.25 10.18 9.61
C ASN A 541 -8.67 8.87 10.26
N ARG A 542 -9.90 8.40 10.01
CA ARG A 542 -10.29 7.06 10.40
C ARG A 542 -9.55 6.03 9.59
N THR A 543 -8.78 5.18 10.28
CA THR A 543 -8.05 4.07 9.67
C THR A 543 -9.00 2.89 9.40
N VAL A 544 -9.57 2.33 10.45
CA VAL A 544 -10.57 1.24 10.41
C VAL A 544 -11.51 1.36 11.61
N GLY A 545 -12.71 0.80 11.49
CA GLY A 545 -13.63 0.63 12.62
C GLY A 545 -13.14 -0.45 13.60
N LEU A 546 -13.73 -0.50 14.80
CA LEU A 546 -13.44 -1.54 15.80
C LEU A 546 -13.86 -2.95 15.34
N ARG A 547 -14.83 -3.03 14.45
CA ARG A 547 -15.38 -4.28 13.92
C ARG A 547 -15.54 -4.15 12.41
N ASP A 548 -15.52 -5.28 11.71
CA ASP A 548 -15.87 -5.32 10.31
C ASP A 548 -17.39 -5.09 10.16
N THR A 549 -17.74 -3.93 9.62
CA THR A 549 -19.13 -3.55 9.34
C THR A 549 -19.56 -4.01 7.94
N TRP A 550 -18.62 -4.22 7.02
CA TRP A 550 -18.87 -4.64 5.64
C TRP A 550 -19.32 -6.10 5.56
N ALA A 551 -18.83 -6.98 6.42
CA ALA A 551 -19.31 -8.35 6.54
C ALA A 551 -20.83 -8.47 6.74
N LYS A 552 -21.47 -7.43 7.31
CA LYS A 552 -22.92 -7.35 7.48
C LYS A 552 -23.64 -6.83 6.23
N ILE A 553 -22.96 -6.04 5.41
CA ILE A 553 -23.49 -5.50 4.15
C ILE A 553 -23.44 -6.61 3.09
N GLU A 554 -22.35 -7.35 3.03
CA GLU A 554 -22.16 -8.47 2.10
C GLU A 554 -23.08 -9.66 2.40
N ALA A 555 -23.49 -9.83 3.67
CA ALA A 555 -24.41 -10.89 4.09
C ALA A 555 -25.91 -10.59 3.81
N LYS A 556 -26.24 -9.39 3.31
CA LYS A 556 -27.58 -8.97 2.89
C LYS A 556 -27.74 -9.06 1.38
#